data_11687565f50f0e85d185916fa692f643
#
_entry.id   11687565f50f0e85d185916fa692f643
#
_cell.length_a   1.000
_cell.length_b   1.000
_cell.length_c   1.000
_cell.angle_alpha   90.00
_cell.angle_beta   90.00
_cell.angle_gamma   90.00
#
_symmetry.space_group_name_H-M   'P 1'
#
loop_
_entity.id
_entity.type
_entity.pdbx_description
1 polymer ?
#
loop_
_entity_poly.entity_id
_entity_poly.type
_entity_poly.pdbx_seq_one_letter_code
_entity_poly.pdbx_strand_id
1 'polypeptide(L)'
;MVYSIRFGWRNVVVDTTSWVSTRAIIRAPSGSRIRLGHHCEIHPYAMILSYGGDITIGDNVSVNPFTVIYGIGDVKIGSGVRIATSVTIIPANHIQGNQEIDLKDAGITKLGIRIEDNVWIGAGARILDGVTIGRNAVVGAGSVVTRDVAPNAKVVGVPARVM
;
A
#
# COMPACT_ATOMS: atom_id res chain seq x y z
N MET A 1 -11.95 18.35 -15.65
CA MET A 1 -11.60 19.45 -14.72
C MET A 1 -10.33 19.01 -14.00
N VAL A 2 -9.17 19.51 -14.44
CA VAL A 2 -7.88 19.10 -13.87
C VAL A 2 -7.71 19.83 -12.54
N TYR A 3 -7.86 19.11 -11.44
CA TYR A 3 -7.59 19.66 -10.12
C TYR A 3 -6.08 19.71 -9.91
N SER A 4 -5.54 20.92 -9.81
CA SER A 4 -4.17 21.17 -9.39
C SER A 4 -4.03 20.72 -7.94
N ILE A 5 -3.41 19.59 -7.73
CA ILE A 5 -3.19 19.01 -6.42
C ILE A 5 -1.98 19.72 -5.79
N ARG A 6 -2.14 20.17 -4.57
CA ARG A 6 -1.16 20.97 -3.83
C ARG A 6 0.01 20.10 -3.31
N PHE A 7 1.25 20.50 -3.65
CA PHE A 7 2.53 20.26 -3.01
C PHE A 7 3.27 18.90 -3.18
N GLY A 8 4.48 18.99 -3.73
CA GLY A 8 5.50 17.93 -3.70
C GLY A 8 5.56 17.01 -4.93
N TRP A 9 5.00 17.39 -6.04
CA TRP A 9 4.71 16.56 -7.22
C TRP A 9 5.88 16.22 -8.15
N ARG A 10 7.09 16.68 -7.88
CA ARG A 10 8.22 16.35 -8.78
C ARG A 10 8.41 14.85 -8.97
N ASN A 11 8.04 14.05 -7.97
CA ASN A 11 8.25 12.60 -7.95
C ASN A 11 6.92 11.81 -7.92
N VAL A 12 5.78 12.45 -8.16
CA VAL A 12 4.47 11.81 -8.24
C VAL A 12 3.94 11.94 -9.66
N VAL A 13 3.67 10.80 -10.29
CA VAL A 13 3.08 10.70 -11.62
C VAL A 13 1.70 10.06 -11.49
N VAL A 14 0.67 10.77 -11.90
CA VAL A 14 -0.71 10.30 -11.92
C VAL A 14 -1.21 10.39 -13.34
N ASP A 15 -1.76 9.30 -13.87
CA ASP A 15 -2.39 9.33 -15.18
C ASP A 15 -3.62 10.25 -15.20
N THR A 16 -3.83 10.95 -16.29
CA THR A 16 -4.88 11.96 -16.44
C THR A 16 -6.30 11.40 -16.41
N THR A 17 -6.47 10.11 -16.63
CA THR A 17 -7.77 9.41 -16.52
C THR A 17 -8.12 9.01 -15.10
N SER A 18 -7.17 9.14 -14.16
CA SER A 18 -7.35 8.77 -12.77
C SER A 18 -7.91 9.92 -11.95
N TRP A 19 -8.78 9.57 -11.01
CA TRP A 19 -9.39 10.52 -10.08
C TRP A 19 -8.71 10.45 -8.71
N VAL A 20 -8.27 11.60 -8.23
CA VAL A 20 -7.66 11.75 -6.91
C VAL A 20 -8.41 12.81 -6.11
N SER A 21 -8.93 12.43 -4.96
CA SER A 21 -9.61 13.37 -4.07
C SER A 21 -8.67 14.49 -3.62
N THR A 22 -9.17 15.71 -3.58
CA THR A 22 -8.43 16.86 -3.02
C THR A 22 -8.12 16.73 -1.53
N ARG A 23 -8.77 15.78 -0.84
CA ARG A 23 -8.53 15.44 0.57
C ARG A 23 -7.60 14.23 0.75
N ALA A 24 -7.14 13.59 -0.33
CA ALA A 24 -6.10 12.57 -0.27
C ALA A 24 -4.73 13.21 -0.04
N ILE A 25 -3.83 12.48 0.59
CA ILE A 25 -2.45 12.92 0.84
C ILE A 25 -1.52 11.99 0.07
N ILE A 26 -0.86 12.52 -0.96
CA ILE A 26 0.14 11.79 -1.72
C ILE A 26 1.46 12.56 -1.62
N ARG A 27 2.53 11.91 -1.13
CA ARG A 27 3.83 12.55 -0.93
C ARG A 27 4.98 11.62 -1.30
N ALA A 28 5.84 12.10 -2.20
CA ALA A 28 7.10 11.44 -2.57
C ALA A 28 8.24 12.44 -2.36
N PRO A 29 9.04 12.34 -1.28
CA PRO A 29 10.22 13.16 -1.09
C PRO A 29 11.29 12.85 -2.15
N SER A 30 12.35 13.67 -2.16
CA SER A 30 13.49 13.47 -3.06
C SER A 30 14.07 12.07 -2.91
N GLY A 31 14.40 11.43 -4.04
CA GLY A 31 14.95 10.07 -4.07
C GLY A 31 13.92 8.94 -4.10
N SER A 32 12.61 9.25 -4.10
CA SER A 32 11.54 8.25 -4.21
C SER A 32 10.47 8.67 -5.20
N ARG A 33 9.63 7.74 -5.65
CA ARG A 33 8.58 8.00 -6.65
C ARG A 33 7.27 7.33 -6.27
N ILE A 34 6.17 7.98 -6.68
CA ILE A 34 4.83 7.39 -6.66
C ILE A 34 4.29 7.46 -8.08
N ARG A 35 3.82 6.32 -8.59
CA ARG A 35 3.18 6.22 -9.91
C ARG A 35 1.80 5.60 -9.77
N LEU A 36 0.80 6.25 -10.34
CA LEU A 36 -0.56 5.75 -10.48
C LEU A 36 -0.86 5.57 -11.98
N GLY A 37 -1.32 4.39 -12.35
CA GLY A 37 -1.75 4.06 -13.70
C GLY A 37 -3.09 4.69 -14.08
N HIS A 38 -3.72 4.16 -15.12
CA HIS A 38 -4.97 4.65 -15.69
C HIS A 38 -6.18 4.30 -14.81
N HIS A 39 -7.21 5.15 -14.85
CA HIS A 39 -8.53 4.90 -14.23
C HIS A 39 -8.48 4.51 -12.75
N CYS A 40 -7.49 5.02 -12.01
CA CYS A 40 -7.42 4.83 -10.57
C CYS A 40 -8.34 5.80 -9.82
N GLU A 41 -8.82 5.37 -8.67
CA GLU A 41 -9.64 6.18 -7.77
C GLU A 41 -8.99 6.25 -6.39
N ILE A 42 -8.50 7.43 -6.01
CA ILE A 42 -7.92 7.68 -4.68
C ILE A 42 -8.90 8.52 -3.88
N HIS A 43 -9.53 7.90 -2.92
CA HIS A 43 -10.63 8.48 -2.15
C HIS A 43 -10.17 9.44 -1.04
N PRO A 44 -11.11 10.24 -0.46
CA PRO A 44 -10.79 11.21 0.59
C PRO A 44 -10.06 10.57 1.77
N TYR A 45 -9.07 11.28 2.29
CA TYR A 45 -8.28 10.88 3.46
C TYR A 45 -7.43 9.61 3.27
N ALA A 46 -7.33 9.07 2.06
CA ALA A 46 -6.31 8.08 1.75
C ALA A 46 -4.92 8.73 1.80
N MET A 47 -3.94 8.03 2.35
CA MET A 47 -2.56 8.49 2.47
C MET A 47 -1.63 7.55 1.73
N ILE A 48 -0.90 8.06 0.75
CA ILE A 48 0.12 7.33 -0.04
C ILE A 48 1.44 8.07 0.15
N LEU A 49 2.32 7.51 0.96
CA LEU A 49 3.52 8.17 1.47
C LEU A 49 4.75 7.30 1.22
N SER A 50 5.61 7.72 0.32
CA SER A 50 6.73 6.89 -0.13
C SER A 50 7.87 6.73 0.89
N TYR A 51 8.10 7.71 1.76
CA TYR A 51 9.13 7.66 2.81
C TYR A 51 10.50 7.14 2.35
N GLY A 52 10.91 7.47 1.12
CA GLY A 52 12.22 7.12 0.58
C GLY A 52 12.25 5.86 -0.29
N GLY A 53 11.18 5.05 -0.35
CA GLY A 53 11.04 3.97 -1.32
C GLY A 53 10.00 4.32 -2.40
N ASP A 54 9.82 3.45 -3.37
CA ASP A 54 8.93 3.66 -4.50
C ASP A 54 7.57 3.00 -4.29
N ILE A 55 6.48 3.66 -4.76
CA ILE A 55 5.14 3.08 -4.81
C ILE A 55 4.67 3.09 -6.24
N THR A 56 4.34 1.91 -6.76
CA THR A 56 3.74 1.76 -8.09
C THR A 56 2.35 1.13 -7.96
N ILE A 57 1.36 1.79 -8.54
CA ILE A 57 -0.04 1.35 -8.58
C ILE A 57 -0.43 1.20 -10.05
N GLY A 58 -0.90 0.02 -10.42
CA GLY A 58 -1.36 -0.31 -11.79
C GLY A 58 -2.67 0.39 -12.15
N ASP A 59 -3.34 -0.11 -13.17
CA ASP A 59 -4.55 0.47 -13.73
C ASP A 59 -5.81 0.00 -12.99
N ASN A 60 -6.89 0.79 -13.04
CA ASN A 60 -8.20 0.44 -12.46
C ASN A 60 -8.14 0.07 -10.97
N VAL A 61 -7.31 0.74 -10.19
CA VAL A 61 -7.17 0.49 -8.75
C VAL A 61 -8.01 1.49 -7.96
N SER A 62 -8.75 1.01 -6.96
CA SER A 62 -9.40 1.89 -5.99
C SER A 62 -8.75 1.81 -4.62
N VAL A 63 -8.40 2.97 -4.08
CA VAL A 63 -7.88 3.14 -2.70
C VAL A 63 -8.91 3.93 -1.91
N ASN A 64 -9.64 3.25 -1.06
CA ASN A 64 -10.79 3.81 -0.34
C ASN A 64 -10.39 4.65 0.88
N PRO A 65 -11.33 5.40 1.48
CA PRO A 65 -11.03 6.38 2.52
C PRO A 65 -10.25 5.80 3.71
N PHE A 66 -9.38 6.62 4.29
CA PHE A 66 -8.56 6.31 5.47
C PHE A 66 -7.56 5.17 5.29
N THR A 67 -7.36 4.70 4.06
CA THR A 67 -6.31 3.72 3.75
C THR A 67 -4.94 4.39 3.79
N VAL A 68 -3.96 3.69 4.36
CA VAL A 68 -2.58 4.15 4.50
C VAL A 68 -1.65 3.21 3.73
N ILE A 69 -0.87 3.76 2.81
CA ILE A 69 0.16 3.02 2.06
C ILE A 69 1.50 3.73 2.28
N TYR A 70 2.42 3.06 2.95
CA TYR A 70 3.80 3.50 3.08
C TYR A 70 4.67 2.82 2.02
N GLY A 71 5.70 3.51 1.57
CA GLY A 71 6.61 3.02 0.52
C GLY A 71 8.02 2.71 0.99
N ILE A 72 8.35 2.88 2.25
CA ILE A 72 9.72 2.83 2.79
C ILE A 72 10.53 1.59 2.39
N GLY A 73 9.88 0.47 2.07
CA GLY A 73 10.50 -0.77 1.56
C GLY A 73 10.01 -1.15 0.16
N ASP A 74 9.48 -0.21 -0.59
CA ASP A 74 8.80 -0.35 -1.87
C ASP A 74 7.44 -1.08 -1.78
N VAL A 75 6.48 -0.59 -2.58
CA VAL A 75 5.17 -1.23 -2.74
C VAL A 75 4.81 -1.29 -4.21
N LYS A 76 4.45 -2.49 -4.68
CA LYS A 76 3.93 -2.72 -6.03
C LYS A 76 2.52 -3.27 -5.94
N ILE A 77 1.57 -2.54 -6.53
CA ILE A 77 0.15 -2.91 -6.61
C ILE A 77 -0.19 -3.08 -8.08
N GLY A 78 -0.68 -4.26 -8.44
CA GLY A 78 -1.12 -4.61 -9.79
C GLY A 78 -2.40 -3.89 -10.21
N SER A 79 -2.92 -4.26 -11.37
CA SER A 79 -4.14 -3.68 -11.94
C SER A 79 -5.40 -4.35 -11.40
N GLY A 80 -6.52 -3.61 -11.39
CA GLY A 80 -7.83 -4.12 -10.95
C GLY A 80 -7.96 -4.34 -9.44
N VAL A 81 -6.99 -3.92 -8.64
CA VAL A 81 -6.99 -4.12 -7.19
C VAL A 81 -8.04 -3.22 -6.52
N ARG A 82 -8.77 -3.79 -5.57
CA ARG A 82 -9.76 -3.08 -4.74
C ARG A 82 -9.30 -3.06 -3.30
N ILE A 83 -8.93 -1.88 -2.81
CA ILE A 83 -8.47 -1.66 -1.43
C ILE A 83 -9.60 -0.96 -0.68
N ALA A 84 -10.24 -1.66 0.25
CA ALA A 84 -11.34 -1.12 1.03
C ALA A 84 -10.87 -0.07 2.05
N THR A 85 -11.81 0.53 2.76
CA THR A 85 -11.51 1.58 3.74
C THR A 85 -10.63 1.11 4.89
N SER A 86 -9.81 2.01 5.43
CA SER A 86 -8.97 1.80 6.63
C SER A 86 -7.96 0.64 6.51
N VAL A 87 -7.58 0.26 5.29
CA VAL A 87 -6.50 -0.71 5.06
C VAL A 87 -5.15 -0.07 5.37
N THR A 88 -4.22 -0.86 5.90
CA THR A 88 -2.85 -0.41 6.19
C THR A 88 -1.85 -1.31 5.47
N ILE A 89 -0.97 -0.73 4.64
CA ILE A 89 0.09 -1.42 3.88
C ILE A 89 1.42 -0.80 4.30
N ILE A 90 2.24 -1.56 5.06
CA ILE A 90 3.50 -1.06 5.61
C ILE A 90 4.63 -2.04 5.29
N PRO A 91 5.48 -1.73 4.31
CA PRO A 91 6.59 -2.57 3.87
C PRO A 91 7.85 -2.34 4.70
N ALA A 92 7.71 -2.35 6.02
CA ALA A 92 8.85 -2.21 6.94
C ALA A 92 8.46 -2.67 8.35
N ASN A 93 9.42 -3.22 9.09
CA ASN A 93 9.28 -3.50 10.53
C ASN A 93 10.54 -3.01 11.25
N HIS A 94 10.38 -2.58 12.50
CA HIS A 94 11.53 -2.34 13.36
C HIS A 94 12.23 -3.66 13.68
N ILE A 95 13.56 -3.65 13.59
CA ILE A 95 14.38 -4.75 14.09
C ILE A 95 14.35 -4.66 15.62
N GLN A 96 14.06 -5.77 16.26
CA GLN A 96 14.07 -5.82 17.70
C GLN A 96 15.50 -5.58 18.20
N GLY A 97 15.69 -4.53 18.99
CA GLY A 97 16.93 -4.26 19.69
C GLY A 97 17.22 -5.32 20.74
N ASN A 98 18.38 -5.23 21.35
CA ASN A 98 18.76 -6.04 22.50
C ASN A 98 19.08 -5.12 23.69
N GLN A 99 19.62 -5.64 24.79
CA GLN A 99 19.92 -4.85 25.99
C GLN A 99 20.99 -3.73 25.75
N GLU A 100 21.74 -3.82 24.64
CA GLU A 100 22.82 -2.89 24.30
C GLU A 100 22.44 -1.87 23.22
N ILE A 101 21.37 -2.18 22.43
CA ILE A 101 20.97 -1.36 21.27
C ILE A 101 19.51 -0.94 21.44
N ASP A 102 19.27 0.35 21.54
CA ASP A 102 17.92 0.91 21.56
C ASP A 102 17.17 0.57 20.26
N LEU A 103 15.85 0.39 20.36
CA LEU A 103 14.99 0.08 19.23
C LEU A 103 15.13 1.09 18.06
N LYS A 104 15.32 2.37 18.37
CA LYS A 104 15.53 3.44 17.38
C LYS A 104 16.80 3.27 16.55
N ASP A 105 17.82 2.64 17.14
CA ASP A 105 19.16 2.48 16.55
C ASP A 105 19.33 1.08 15.91
N ALA A 106 18.46 0.13 16.24
CA ALA A 106 18.48 -1.24 15.70
C ALA A 106 18.09 -1.31 14.22
N GLY A 107 17.51 -0.23 13.67
CA GLY A 107 17.14 -0.15 12.27
C GLY A 107 15.78 -0.77 11.96
N ILE A 108 15.51 -0.94 10.66
CA ILE A 108 14.25 -1.50 10.15
C ILE A 108 14.50 -2.50 9.02
N THR A 109 13.65 -3.52 8.91
CA THR A 109 13.57 -4.33 7.70
C THR A 109 12.82 -3.57 6.61
N LYS A 110 13.10 -3.87 5.34
CA LYS A 110 12.51 -3.25 4.15
C LYS A 110 12.42 -4.29 3.04
N LEU A 111 11.62 -5.32 3.25
CA LEU A 111 11.49 -6.45 2.31
C LEU A 111 10.54 -6.11 1.16
N GLY A 112 9.70 -5.08 1.35
CA GLY A 112 8.73 -4.65 0.36
C GLY A 112 7.42 -5.43 0.39
N ILE A 113 6.41 -4.91 -0.33
CA ILE A 113 5.11 -5.56 -0.48
C ILE A 113 4.73 -5.61 -1.95
N ARG A 114 4.25 -6.79 -2.38
CA ARG A 114 3.71 -7.00 -3.72
C ARG A 114 2.26 -7.45 -3.66
N ILE A 115 1.38 -6.76 -4.34
CA ILE A 115 -0.03 -7.12 -4.52
C ILE A 115 -0.24 -7.30 -6.01
N GLU A 116 -0.60 -8.50 -6.42
CA GLU A 116 -0.81 -8.81 -7.84
C GLU A 116 -2.19 -8.32 -8.33
N ASP A 117 -2.52 -8.60 -9.60
CA ASP A 117 -3.73 -8.10 -10.23
C ASP A 117 -5.01 -8.72 -9.62
N ASN A 118 -6.12 -7.97 -9.71
CA ASN A 118 -7.47 -8.40 -9.29
C ASN A 118 -7.57 -8.83 -7.82
N VAL A 119 -6.71 -8.36 -6.95
CA VAL A 119 -6.79 -8.65 -5.52
C VAL A 119 -7.87 -7.77 -4.87
N TRP A 120 -8.62 -8.36 -3.95
CA TRP A 120 -9.53 -7.62 -3.07
C TRP A 120 -9.02 -7.64 -1.63
N ILE A 121 -8.81 -6.45 -1.07
CA ILE A 121 -8.39 -6.27 0.32
C ILE A 121 -9.54 -5.66 1.10
N GLY A 122 -10.10 -6.43 2.03
CA GLY A 122 -11.22 -6.07 2.89
C GLY A 122 -10.88 -4.96 3.88
N ALA A 123 -11.91 -4.26 4.34
CA ALA A 123 -11.79 -3.10 5.23
C ALA A 123 -10.99 -3.41 6.50
N GLY A 124 -10.13 -2.49 6.91
CA GLY A 124 -9.33 -2.62 8.13
C GLY A 124 -8.24 -3.69 8.09
N ALA A 125 -8.00 -4.34 6.94
CA ALA A 125 -6.91 -5.30 6.81
C ALA A 125 -5.54 -4.63 6.92
N ARG A 126 -4.54 -5.38 7.40
CA ARG A 126 -3.15 -4.94 7.52
C ARG A 126 -2.24 -5.88 6.74
N ILE A 127 -1.45 -5.32 5.85
CA ILE A 127 -0.46 -6.06 5.05
C ILE A 127 0.91 -5.67 5.56
N LEU A 128 1.67 -6.67 6.02
CA LEU A 128 2.97 -6.44 6.65
C LEU A 128 4.12 -6.66 5.67
N ASP A 129 5.30 -6.23 6.11
CA ASP A 129 6.54 -6.27 5.35
C ASP A 129 6.87 -7.66 4.79
N GLY A 130 7.38 -7.73 3.57
CA GLY A 130 7.80 -8.94 2.88
C GLY A 130 6.68 -9.76 2.23
N VAL A 131 5.40 -9.32 2.32
CA VAL A 131 4.27 -10.11 1.84
C VAL A 131 4.04 -9.93 0.35
N THR A 132 3.83 -11.05 -0.36
CA THR A 132 3.24 -11.10 -1.69
C THR A 132 1.80 -11.62 -1.63
N ILE A 133 0.85 -10.86 -2.19
CA ILE A 133 -0.55 -11.29 -2.36
C ILE A 133 -0.76 -11.64 -3.82
N GLY A 134 -0.99 -12.93 -4.08
CA GLY A 134 -1.15 -13.48 -5.43
C GLY A 134 -2.43 -13.03 -6.12
N ARG A 135 -2.43 -13.10 -7.44
CA ARG A 135 -3.53 -12.69 -8.33
C ARG A 135 -4.87 -13.28 -7.89
N ASN A 136 -5.92 -12.49 -8.01
CA ASN A 136 -7.31 -12.84 -7.65
C ASN A 136 -7.52 -13.26 -6.19
N ALA A 137 -6.55 -13.06 -5.32
CA ALA A 137 -6.71 -13.38 -3.90
C ALA A 137 -7.68 -12.41 -3.21
N VAL A 138 -8.29 -12.88 -2.14
CA VAL A 138 -9.17 -12.09 -1.28
C VAL A 138 -8.63 -12.09 0.14
N VAL A 139 -8.41 -10.90 0.68
CA VAL A 139 -8.08 -10.68 2.09
C VAL A 139 -9.34 -10.22 2.82
N GLY A 140 -9.82 -10.98 3.77
CA GLY A 140 -11.01 -10.63 4.55
C GLY A 140 -10.81 -9.38 5.40
N ALA A 141 -11.92 -8.73 5.75
CA ALA A 141 -11.91 -7.53 6.58
C ALA A 141 -11.25 -7.79 7.94
N GLY A 142 -10.49 -6.82 8.45
CA GLY A 142 -9.79 -6.90 9.74
C GLY A 142 -8.63 -7.89 9.79
N SER A 143 -8.29 -8.55 8.70
CA SER A 143 -7.21 -9.55 8.68
C SER A 143 -5.83 -8.92 8.79
N VAL A 144 -4.89 -9.64 9.40
CA VAL A 144 -3.46 -9.27 9.44
C VAL A 144 -2.66 -10.29 8.63
N VAL A 145 -2.21 -9.87 7.45
CA VAL A 145 -1.45 -10.71 6.52
C VAL A 145 0.04 -10.61 6.87
N THR A 146 0.58 -11.73 7.34
CA THR A 146 1.97 -11.86 7.82
C THR A 146 2.82 -12.79 6.95
N ARG A 147 2.23 -13.40 5.93
CA ARG A 147 2.87 -14.34 4.99
C ARG A 147 2.24 -14.21 3.62
N ASP A 148 2.92 -14.71 2.61
CA ASP A 148 2.42 -14.74 1.25
C ASP A 148 1.05 -15.43 1.15
N VAL A 149 0.23 -14.88 0.26
CA VAL A 149 -1.10 -15.40 -0.08
C VAL A 149 -1.05 -15.93 -1.52
N ALA A 150 -1.35 -17.20 -1.68
CA ALA A 150 -1.35 -17.84 -3.00
C ALA A 150 -2.41 -17.21 -3.93
N PRO A 151 -2.19 -17.24 -5.27
CA PRO A 151 -3.20 -16.82 -6.23
C PRO A 151 -4.54 -17.54 -6.00
N ASN A 152 -5.64 -16.82 -6.19
CA ASN A 152 -7.03 -17.26 -5.99
C ASN A 152 -7.39 -17.68 -4.55
N ALA A 153 -6.50 -17.53 -3.59
CA ALA A 153 -6.78 -17.89 -2.21
C ALA A 153 -7.64 -16.82 -1.51
N LYS A 154 -8.42 -17.27 -0.52
CA LYS A 154 -9.14 -16.41 0.41
C LYS A 154 -8.54 -16.58 1.79
N VAL A 155 -8.14 -15.47 2.42
CA VAL A 155 -7.51 -15.49 3.75
C VAL A 155 -8.26 -14.58 4.72
N VAL A 156 -8.39 -15.02 5.96
CA VAL A 156 -9.06 -14.28 7.04
C VAL A 156 -8.34 -14.45 8.37
N GLY A 157 -8.53 -13.52 9.29
CA GLY A 157 -8.10 -13.62 10.69
C GLY A 157 -6.81 -12.90 11.03
N VAL A 158 -6.40 -13.04 12.30
CA VAL A 158 -5.20 -12.43 12.90
C VAL A 158 -4.42 -13.52 13.64
N PRO A 159 -3.31 -14.01 13.07
CA PRO A 159 -2.83 -13.77 11.71
C PRO A 159 -3.74 -14.42 10.65
N ALA A 160 -3.73 -13.89 9.43
CA ALA A 160 -4.55 -14.39 8.34
C ALA A 160 -4.18 -15.83 7.95
N ARG A 161 -5.20 -16.65 7.71
CA ARG A 161 -5.10 -18.05 7.27
C ARG A 161 -6.05 -18.30 6.10
N VAL A 162 -5.72 -19.26 5.27
CA VAL A 162 -6.58 -19.72 4.17
C VAL A 162 -7.88 -20.28 4.75
N MET A 163 -9.00 -19.90 4.11
CA MET A 163 -10.34 -20.43 4.45
C MET A 163 -10.51 -21.83 3.86
#